data_7344ef0886037600c2b12f4b511e39e3
#
_entry.id   7344ef0886037600c2b12f4b511e39e3
#
_cell.length_a   1.000
_cell.length_b   1.000
_cell.length_c   1.000
_cell.angle_alpha   90.00
_cell.angle_beta   90.00
_cell.angle_gamma   90.00
#
_symmetry.space_group_name_H-M   'P 1'
#
loop_
_entity.id
_entity.type
_entity.pdbx_description
1 polymer ?
#
loop_
_entity_poly.entity_id
_entity_poly.type
_entity_poly.pdbx_seq_one_letter_code
_entity_poly.pdbx_strand_id
1 'polypeptide(L)'
;FSSSNPIYCFMLSKALTPPAAKLQTKGIASVRSRVGNLKPYLPHIADIDGMRSALLRILSRGYTDKEVCIGEKGMAEIEKLAKEKFADWHWIYGHSPQATLTQSARLKCGNVTVHLQLSKGVIANCTFEGDFLGNLPISEVEEALVGVAYEHSLLAKQLAKLNIAAYLDGVTDKELLKLII
;
A
#
# COMPACT_ATOMS: atom_id res chain seq x y z
N PHE A 1 1.13 15.89 10.82
CA PHE A 1 1.65 15.18 12.00
C PHE A 1 0.83 15.62 13.21
N SER A 2 -0.20 14.87 13.55
CA SER A 2 -1.07 15.19 14.68
C SER A 2 -0.33 14.93 15.98
N SER A 3 -0.02 15.99 16.67
CA SER A 3 0.90 16.05 17.81
C SER A 3 0.34 15.57 19.15
N SER A 4 -0.87 15.08 19.24
CA SER A 4 -1.53 14.98 20.55
C SER A 4 -2.27 13.69 20.88
N ASN A 5 -2.20 12.68 20.02
CA ASN A 5 -2.93 11.46 20.34
C ASN A 5 -2.01 10.21 20.23
N PRO A 6 -1.73 9.50 21.34
CA PRO A 6 -1.00 8.24 21.32
C PRO A 6 -1.67 7.19 20.41
N ILE A 7 -2.94 7.39 20.07
CA ILE A 7 -3.71 6.59 19.11
C ILE A 7 -3.09 6.66 17.71
N TYR A 8 -2.52 7.78 17.28
CA TYR A 8 -1.92 7.91 15.95
C TYR A 8 -0.63 7.12 15.79
N CYS A 9 0.26 7.09 16.78
CA CYS A 9 1.44 6.22 16.75
C CYS A 9 1.04 4.74 16.73
N PHE A 10 -0.03 4.37 17.42
CA PHE A 10 -0.54 3.00 17.43
C PHE A 10 -1.22 2.65 16.08
N MET A 11 -1.99 3.56 15.49
CA MET A 11 -2.60 3.37 14.18
C MET A 11 -1.55 3.32 13.07
N LEU A 12 -0.54 4.17 13.11
CA LEU A 12 0.56 4.17 12.15
C LEU A 12 1.37 2.86 12.24
N SER A 13 1.66 2.39 13.46
CA SER A 13 2.36 1.11 13.66
C SER A 13 1.52 -0.09 13.21
N LYS A 14 0.19 0.00 13.29
CA LYS A 14 -0.74 -1.01 12.77
C LYS A 14 -0.81 -0.99 11.24
N ALA A 15 -0.84 0.19 10.64
CA ALA A 15 -0.86 0.36 9.18
C ALA A 15 0.46 -0.07 8.52
N LEU A 16 1.58 0.09 9.22
CA LEU A 16 2.92 -0.30 8.79
C LEU A 16 3.33 -1.69 9.32
N THR A 17 2.37 -2.59 9.58
CA THR A 17 2.66 -3.91 10.17
C THR A 17 3.73 -4.63 9.36
N PRO A 18 4.98 -4.73 9.84
CA PRO A 18 6.01 -5.47 9.11
C PRO A 18 5.72 -6.97 9.21
N PRO A 19 6.12 -7.78 8.21
CA PRO A 19 5.98 -9.23 8.25
C PRO A 19 6.55 -9.81 9.55
N ALA A 20 5.91 -10.84 10.09
CA ALA A 20 6.29 -11.48 11.38
C ALA A 20 7.79 -11.86 11.42
N ALA A 21 8.39 -12.24 10.29
CA ALA A 21 9.80 -12.51 10.14
C ALA A 21 10.70 -11.28 10.45
N LYS A 22 10.24 -10.07 10.17
CA LYS A 22 10.95 -8.82 10.54
C LYS A 22 10.77 -8.46 12.01
N LEU A 23 9.72 -8.96 12.66
CA LEU A 23 9.46 -8.73 14.09
C LEU A 23 10.42 -9.56 14.99
N GLN A 24 11.00 -10.65 14.47
CA GLN A 24 11.95 -11.48 15.18
C GLN A 24 13.37 -10.91 15.19
N THR A 25 13.68 -9.93 14.35
CA THR A 25 14.97 -9.25 14.39
C THR A 25 14.97 -8.15 15.45
N LYS A 26 16.02 -8.09 16.27
CA LYS A 26 16.24 -7.15 17.39
C LYS A 26 16.03 -5.65 17.08
N GLY A 27 15.70 -5.29 15.82
CA GLY A 27 15.56 -3.90 15.36
C GLY A 27 14.28 -3.18 15.78
N ILE A 28 13.20 -3.89 16.14
CA ILE A 28 11.87 -3.26 16.34
C ILE A 28 11.65 -2.75 17.76
N ALA A 29 12.28 -3.36 18.75
CA ALA A 29 12.30 -2.80 20.12
C ALA A 29 12.92 -1.38 20.15
N SER A 30 13.77 -1.05 19.17
CA SER A 30 14.46 0.24 19.10
C SER A 30 13.61 1.40 18.58
N VAL A 31 12.49 1.17 17.86
CA VAL A 31 11.68 2.26 17.29
C VAL A 31 10.87 2.96 18.38
N ARG A 32 10.28 2.22 19.32
CA ARG A 32 9.55 2.80 20.46
C ARG A 32 10.45 3.60 21.42
N SER A 33 11.71 3.22 21.56
CA SER A 33 12.66 3.95 22.41
C SER A 33 13.27 5.18 21.73
N ARG A 34 13.15 5.31 20.40
CA ARG A 34 13.76 6.39 19.62
C ARG A 34 12.76 7.47 19.18
N VAL A 35 11.47 7.24 19.37
CA VAL A 35 10.42 8.20 19.04
C VAL A 35 9.69 8.61 20.31
N GLY A 36 9.43 9.89 20.46
CA GLY A 36 8.72 10.46 21.59
C GLY A 36 7.73 11.53 21.14
N ASN A 37 6.83 11.89 22.03
CA ASN A 37 5.92 12.99 21.81
C ASN A 37 6.64 14.32 22.10
N LEU A 38 6.54 15.30 21.22
CA LEU A 38 7.15 16.63 21.39
C LEU A 38 6.40 17.50 22.40
N LYS A 39 5.12 17.22 22.63
CA LYS A 39 4.26 18.06 23.49
C LYS A 39 4.79 18.30 24.91
N PRO A 40 5.40 17.34 25.63
CA PRO A 40 6.00 17.59 26.94
C PRO A 40 7.16 18.57 26.90
N TYR A 41 7.88 18.67 25.77
CA TYR A 41 9.04 19.56 25.60
C TYR A 41 8.66 20.93 25.06
N LEU A 42 7.46 21.08 24.51
CA LEU A 42 6.95 22.29 23.88
C LEU A 42 5.57 22.64 24.42
N PRO A 43 5.43 22.89 25.74
CA PRO A 43 4.13 23.09 26.38
C PRO A 43 3.39 24.34 25.87
N HIS A 44 4.12 25.31 25.31
CA HIS A 44 3.56 26.55 24.76
C HIS A 44 3.03 26.40 23.33
N ILE A 45 3.25 25.26 22.69
CA ILE A 45 2.75 24.93 21.35
C ILE A 45 1.55 24.00 21.50
N ALA A 46 0.34 24.55 21.26
CA ALA A 46 -0.89 23.82 21.49
C ALA A 46 -1.16 22.73 20.42
N ASP A 47 -0.88 23.04 19.16
CA ASP A 47 -1.26 22.26 18.00
C ASP A 47 -0.20 22.33 16.87
N ILE A 48 -0.54 21.73 15.73
CA ILE A 48 0.34 21.67 14.55
C ILE A 48 0.51 23.05 13.91
N ASP A 49 -0.51 23.88 13.94
CA ASP A 49 -0.44 25.23 13.35
C ASP A 49 0.45 26.15 14.18
N GLY A 50 0.40 26.01 15.50
CA GLY A 50 1.34 26.66 16.42
C GLY A 50 2.80 26.21 16.16
N MET A 51 3.02 24.92 15.92
CA MET A 51 4.35 24.40 15.56
C MET A 51 4.82 24.93 14.21
N ARG A 52 3.96 24.92 13.20
CA ARG A 52 4.24 25.48 11.87
C ARG A 52 4.63 26.96 11.98
N SER A 53 3.86 27.76 12.70
CA SER A 53 4.10 29.18 12.89
C SER A 53 5.43 29.45 13.62
N ALA A 54 5.74 28.65 14.64
CA ALA A 54 7.01 28.75 15.36
C ALA A 54 8.20 28.41 14.46
N LEU A 55 8.10 27.35 13.66
CA LEU A 55 9.14 26.96 12.69
C LEU A 55 9.33 28.02 11.62
N LEU A 56 8.27 28.53 11.01
CA LEU A 56 8.33 29.60 10.01
C LEU A 56 9.05 30.81 10.57
N ARG A 57 8.69 31.28 11.76
CA ARG A 57 9.33 32.43 12.42
C ARG A 57 10.83 32.23 12.67
N ILE A 58 11.26 30.98 12.96
CA ILE A 58 12.68 30.69 13.20
C ILE A 58 13.45 30.60 11.89
N LEU A 59 12.88 29.91 10.89
CA LEU A 59 13.51 29.68 9.60
C LEU A 59 13.57 30.95 8.74
N SER A 60 12.59 31.85 8.88
CA SER A 60 12.55 33.13 8.14
C SER A 60 13.36 34.22 8.76
N ARG A 61 14.13 33.97 9.84
CA ARG A 61 15.01 34.98 10.42
C ARG A 61 16.02 35.50 9.40
N GLY A 62 15.90 36.80 9.09
CA GLY A 62 16.79 37.49 8.11
C GLY A 62 16.24 37.51 6.69
N TYR A 63 15.06 36.92 6.42
CA TYR A 63 14.38 36.97 5.13
C TYR A 63 13.05 37.69 5.26
N THR A 64 12.62 38.35 4.18
CA THR A 64 11.29 38.94 4.09
C THR A 64 10.32 37.85 3.64
N ASP A 65 9.52 37.32 4.56
CA ASP A 65 8.51 36.30 4.22
C ASP A 65 7.39 36.94 3.42
N LYS A 66 7.07 36.36 2.30
CA LYS A 66 5.84 36.64 1.55
C LYS A 66 5.01 35.37 1.50
N GLU A 67 3.84 35.41 2.09
CA GLU A 67 2.85 34.37 1.89
C GLU A 67 2.30 34.50 0.45
N VAL A 68 2.47 33.47 -0.34
CA VAL A 68 1.92 33.36 -1.70
C VAL A 68 0.70 32.50 -1.66
N CYS A 69 -0.47 33.09 -1.88
CA CYS A 69 -1.72 32.37 -2.03
C CYS A 69 -1.91 31.96 -3.49
N ILE A 70 -2.14 30.68 -3.73
CA ILE A 70 -2.47 30.15 -5.04
C ILE A 70 -3.94 30.48 -5.30
N GLY A 71 -4.22 31.29 -6.32
CA GLY A 71 -5.58 31.66 -6.71
C GLY A 71 -6.33 30.49 -7.39
N GLU A 72 -7.62 30.65 -7.61
CA GLU A 72 -8.51 29.62 -8.17
C GLU A 72 -8.00 29.02 -9.48
N LYS A 73 -7.46 29.85 -10.38
CA LYS A 73 -6.87 29.37 -11.64
C LYS A 73 -5.69 28.43 -11.40
N GLY A 74 -4.79 28.77 -10.47
CA GLY A 74 -3.66 27.92 -10.11
C GLY A 74 -4.12 26.63 -9.43
N MET A 75 -5.14 26.69 -8.59
CA MET A 75 -5.74 25.48 -7.98
C MET A 75 -6.33 24.55 -9.02
N ALA A 76 -7.04 25.08 -10.04
CA ALA A 76 -7.59 24.28 -11.12
C ALA A 76 -6.49 23.60 -11.96
N GLU A 77 -5.37 24.29 -12.21
CA GLU A 77 -4.20 23.70 -12.90
C GLU A 77 -3.54 22.60 -12.07
N ILE A 78 -3.44 22.79 -10.75
CA ILE A 78 -2.93 21.75 -9.81
C ILE A 78 -3.83 20.53 -9.82
N GLU A 79 -5.14 20.70 -9.73
CA GLU A 79 -6.11 19.58 -9.77
C GLU A 79 -6.06 18.83 -11.09
N LYS A 80 -5.94 19.56 -12.22
CA LYS A 80 -5.76 18.96 -13.54
C LYS A 80 -4.50 18.10 -13.59
N LEU A 81 -3.36 18.65 -13.15
CA LEU A 81 -2.08 17.93 -13.12
C LEU A 81 -2.12 16.72 -12.17
N ALA A 82 -2.80 16.85 -11.02
CA ALA A 82 -3.00 15.74 -10.10
C ALA A 82 -3.75 14.58 -10.76
N LYS A 83 -4.81 14.86 -11.50
CA LYS A 83 -5.61 13.84 -12.19
C LYS A 83 -4.88 13.24 -13.39
N GLU A 84 -4.28 14.08 -14.23
CA GLU A 84 -3.68 13.63 -15.49
C GLU A 84 -2.33 12.91 -15.32
N LYS A 85 -1.57 13.27 -14.29
CA LYS A 85 -0.24 12.73 -14.06
C LYS A 85 -0.13 11.93 -12.77
N PHE A 86 -0.37 12.57 -11.63
CA PHE A 86 -0.05 11.97 -10.33
C PHE A 86 -1.03 10.88 -9.87
N ALA A 87 -2.27 10.87 -10.38
CA ALA A 87 -3.23 9.79 -10.17
C ALA A 87 -3.12 8.69 -11.24
N ASP A 88 -2.28 8.87 -12.27
CA ASP A 88 -2.08 7.87 -13.30
C ASP A 88 -1.34 6.65 -12.74
N TRP A 89 -1.85 5.46 -13.07
CA TRP A 89 -1.30 4.19 -12.60
C TRP A 89 0.16 3.99 -13.04
N HIS A 90 0.50 4.38 -14.29
CA HIS A 90 1.87 4.27 -14.79
C HIS A 90 2.83 5.18 -14.05
N TRP A 91 2.35 6.37 -13.61
CA TRP A 91 3.15 7.25 -12.78
C TRP A 91 3.45 6.64 -11.41
N ILE A 92 2.43 6.02 -10.78
CA ILE A 92 2.55 5.48 -9.42
C ILE A 92 3.33 4.16 -9.40
N TYR A 93 3.02 3.24 -10.33
CA TYR A 93 3.50 1.85 -10.31
C TYR A 93 4.35 1.46 -11.52
N GLY A 94 4.21 2.15 -12.66
CA GLY A 94 4.89 1.78 -13.92
C GLY A 94 6.42 1.83 -13.87
N HIS A 95 7.00 2.52 -12.89
CA HIS A 95 8.44 2.58 -12.62
C HIS A 95 8.87 1.66 -11.46
N SER A 96 7.96 0.85 -10.92
CA SER A 96 8.30 -0.08 -9.84
C SER A 96 9.36 -1.09 -10.32
N PRO A 97 10.36 -1.41 -9.48
CA PRO A 97 11.32 -2.46 -9.79
C PRO A 97 10.63 -3.81 -9.92
N GLN A 98 11.31 -4.78 -10.53
CA GLN A 98 10.84 -6.16 -10.51
C GLN A 98 10.75 -6.67 -9.08
N ALA A 99 9.64 -7.31 -8.74
CA ALA A 99 9.41 -7.88 -7.43
C ALA A 99 8.84 -9.29 -7.58
N THR A 100 9.23 -10.16 -6.66
CA THR A 100 8.63 -11.49 -6.50
C THR A 100 7.85 -11.51 -5.19
N LEU A 101 6.58 -11.88 -5.28
CA LEU A 101 5.68 -12.03 -4.14
C LEU A 101 5.31 -13.50 -4.01
N THR A 102 5.31 -14.00 -2.78
CA THR A 102 4.81 -15.33 -2.45
C THR A 102 3.79 -15.20 -1.34
N GLN A 103 2.57 -15.65 -1.58
CA GLN A 103 1.47 -15.64 -0.64
C GLN A 103 0.93 -17.05 -0.46
N SER A 104 0.65 -17.44 0.78
CA SER A 104 0.14 -18.78 1.09
C SER A 104 -1.03 -18.69 2.04
N ALA A 105 -2.06 -19.47 1.79
CA ALA A 105 -3.19 -19.63 2.69
C ALA A 105 -3.78 -21.03 2.61
N ARG A 106 -4.39 -21.46 3.72
CA ARG A 106 -5.25 -22.64 3.72
C ARG A 106 -6.67 -22.21 3.36
N LEU A 107 -7.11 -22.61 2.17
CA LEU A 107 -8.45 -22.39 1.65
C LEU A 107 -9.29 -23.67 1.81
N LYS A 108 -10.55 -23.62 1.36
CA LYS A 108 -11.45 -24.80 1.42
C LYS A 108 -10.96 -25.96 0.58
N CYS A 109 -10.32 -25.67 -0.55
CA CYS A 109 -9.76 -26.68 -1.47
C CYS A 109 -8.43 -27.30 -0.99
N GLY A 110 -7.79 -26.77 0.07
CA GLY A 110 -6.47 -27.19 0.55
C GLY A 110 -5.52 -26.02 0.80
N ASN A 111 -4.23 -26.30 0.88
CA ASN A 111 -3.21 -25.25 0.95
C ASN A 111 -2.95 -24.73 -0.46
N VAL A 112 -2.97 -23.42 -0.60
CA VAL A 112 -2.70 -22.73 -1.86
C VAL A 112 -1.58 -21.74 -1.63
N THR A 113 -0.52 -21.83 -2.43
CA THR A 113 0.57 -20.87 -2.50
C THR A 113 0.58 -20.23 -3.88
N VAL A 114 0.62 -18.92 -3.93
CA VAL A 114 0.69 -18.15 -5.17
C VAL A 114 2.06 -17.48 -5.25
N HIS A 115 2.76 -17.71 -6.34
CA HIS A 115 4.01 -17.02 -6.68
C HIS A 115 3.74 -16.03 -7.81
N LEU A 116 4.01 -14.76 -7.56
CA LEU A 116 3.83 -13.68 -8.52
C LEU A 116 5.16 -13.02 -8.83
N GLN A 117 5.45 -12.88 -10.10
CA GLN A 117 6.52 -12.01 -10.59
C GLN A 117 5.91 -10.73 -11.12
N LEU A 118 6.29 -9.60 -10.54
CA LEU A 118 5.81 -8.29 -10.96
C LEU A 118 6.92 -7.57 -11.74
N SER A 119 6.54 -6.97 -12.86
CA SER A 119 7.40 -6.10 -13.65
C SER A 119 6.62 -4.84 -14.01
N LYS A 120 7.16 -3.67 -13.68
CA LYS A 120 6.50 -2.37 -13.91
C LYS A 120 5.06 -2.31 -13.38
N GLY A 121 4.82 -2.97 -12.24
CA GLY A 121 3.51 -3.06 -11.59
C GLY A 121 2.49 -3.98 -12.28
N VAL A 122 2.91 -4.77 -13.27
CA VAL A 122 2.08 -5.75 -13.98
C VAL A 122 2.54 -7.15 -13.60
N ILE A 123 1.64 -8.11 -13.54
CA ILE A 123 1.96 -9.53 -13.33
C ILE A 123 2.66 -10.05 -14.59
N ALA A 124 3.96 -10.32 -14.49
CA ALA A 124 4.76 -10.90 -15.57
C ALA A 124 4.70 -12.43 -15.58
N ASN A 125 4.56 -13.03 -14.38
CA ASN A 125 4.36 -14.47 -14.22
C ASN A 125 3.53 -14.75 -12.97
N CYS A 126 2.73 -15.81 -13.03
CA CYS A 126 1.89 -16.29 -11.93
C CYS A 126 1.96 -17.80 -11.89
N THR A 127 2.18 -18.38 -10.71
CA THR A 127 2.19 -19.82 -10.52
C THR A 127 1.50 -20.17 -9.21
N PHE A 128 0.64 -21.19 -9.27
CA PHE A 128 -0.05 -21.74 -8.11
C PHE A 128 0.55 -23.09 -7.74
N GLU A 129 0.86 -23.26 -6.45
CA GLU A 129 1.38 -24.51 -5.88
C GLU A 129 0.57 -24.89 -4.64
N GLY A 130 0.46 -26.18 -4.37
CA GLY A 130 -0.20 -26.69 -3.17
C GLY A 130 -0.88 -28.04 -3.34
N ASP A 131 -1.63 -28.42 -2.31
CA ASP A 131 -2.39 -29.66 -2.22
C ASP A 131 -3.90 -29.45 -2.48
N PHE A 132 -4.23 -28.48 -3.30
CA PHE A 132 -5.61 -28.10 -3.59
C PHE A 132 -6.25 -29.00 -4.66
N LEU A 133 -7.59 -29.12 -4.57
CA LEU A 133 -8.42 -29.84 -5.54
C LEU A 133 -9.17 -28.87 -6.45
N GLY A 134 -9.33 -29.24 -7.71
CA GLY A 134 -10.12 -28.51 -8.70
C GLY A 134 -10.49 -29.43 -9.86
N ASN A 135 -11.53 -29.06 -10.62
CA ASN A 135 -12.01 -29.83 -11.77
C ASN A 135 -11.36 -29.38 -13.10
N LEU A 136 -10.77 -28.19 -13.12
CA LEU A 136 -10.11 -27.60 -14.29
C LEU A 136 -8.64 -27.31 -13.98
N PRO A 137 -7.78 -27.27 -15.01
CA PRO A 137 -6.36 -26.98 -14.82
C PRO A 137 -6.13 -25.54 -14.35
N ILE A 138 -5.41 -25.38 -13.25
CA ILE A 138 -5.13 -24.07 -12.64
C ILE A 138 -4.33 -23.13 -13.58
N SER A 139 -3.62 -23.69 -14.53
CA SER A 139 -2.85 -22.95 -15.55
C SER A 139 -3.70 -21.92 -16.32
N GLU A 140 -4.98 -22.18 -16.50
CA GLU A 140 -5.88 -21.20 -17.15
C GLU A 140 -6.06 -19.93 -16.30
N VAL A 141 -6.07 -20.08 -14.97
CA VAL A 141 -6.11 -18.94 -14.04
C VAL A 141 -4.77 -18.21 -14.04
N GLU A 142 -3.66 -18.97 -14.06
CA GLU A 142 -2.31 -18.40 -14.13
C GLU A 142 -2.14 -17.54 -15.39
N GLU A 143 -2.48 -18.07 -16.55
CA GLU A 143 -2.43 -17.37 -17.84
C GLU A 143 -3.36 -16.14 -17.86
N ALA A 144 -4.57 -16.25 -17.29
CA ALA A 144 -5.51 -15.15 -17.24
C ALA A 144 -5.06 -13.97 -16.36
N LEU A 145 -4.16 -14.22 -15.40
CA LEU A 145 -3.60 -13.18 -14.52
C LEU A 145 -2.35 -12.54 -15.10
N VAL A 146 -1.63 -13.20 -16.01
CA VAL A 146 -0.45 -12.63 -16.66
C VAL A 146 -0.87 -11.42 -17.52
N GLY A 147 -0.12 -10.34 -17.43
CA GLY A 147 -0.41 -9.08 -18.12
C GLY A 147 -1.41 -8.16 -17.41
N VAL A 148 -2.02 -8.62 -16.31
CA VAL A 148 -2.92 -7.77 -15.50
C VAL A 148 -2.11 -6.89 -14.56
N ALA A 149 -2.50 -5.62 -14.43
CA ALA A 149 -1.91 -4.73 -13.45
C ALA A 149 -2.21 -5.22 -12.03
N TYR A 150 -1.19 -5.19 -11.15
CA TYR A 150 -1.31 -5.61 -9.75
C TYR A 150 -2.08 -4.56 -8.94
N GLU A 151 -3.36 -4.44 -9.26
CA GLU A 151 -4.31 -3.51 -8.67
C GLU A 151 -5.59 -4.26 -8.30
N HIS A 152 -6.10 -4.05 -7.09
CA HIS A 152 -7.25 -4.74 -6.54
C HIS A 152 -8.48 -4.72 -7.48
N SER A 153 -8.79 -3.56 -8.06
CA SER A 153 -9.97 -3.40 -8.91
C SER A 153 -9.86 -4.16 -10.24
N LEU A 154 -8.67 -4.20 -10.82
CA LEU A 154 -8.41 -4.87 -12.10
C LEU A 154 -8.32 -6.39 -11.92
N LEU A 155 -7.67 -6.84 -10.85
CA LEU A 155 -7.62 -8.26 -10.49
C LEU A 155 -9.01 -8.79 -10.15
N ALA A 156 -9.81 -8.05 -9.38
CA ALA A 156 -11.19 -8.42 -9.09
C ALA A 156 -12.03 -8.59 -10.38
N LYS A 157 -11.91 -7.65 -11.33
CA LYS A 157 -12.60 -7.73 -12.64
C LYS A 157 -12.13 -8.91 -13.47
N GLN A 158 -10.85 -9.26 -13.40
CA GLN A 158 -10.32 -10.39 -14.16
C GLN A 158 -10.77 -11.74 -13.55
N LEU A 159 -10.67 -11.89 -12.23
CA LEU A 159 -11.13 -13.09 -11.54
C LEU A 159 -12.63 -13.32 -11.67
N ALA A 160 -13.45 -12.26 -11.69
CA ALA A 160 -14.89 -12.35 -11.89
C ALA A 160 -15.30 -12.89 -13.27
N LYS A 161 -14.42 -12.90 -14.27
CA LYS A 161 -14.65 -13.52 -15.58
C LYS A 161 -14.45 -15.03 -15.55
N LEU A 162 -13.79 -15.55 -14.53
CA LEU A 162 -13.45 -16.95 -14.36
C LEU A 162 -14.37 -17.59 -13.31
N ASN A 163 -14.75 -18.82 -13.54
CA ASN A 163 -15.43 -19.61 -12.51
C ASN A 163 -14.37 -20.24 -11.58
N ILE A 164 -13.86 -19.44 -10.62
CA ILE A 164 -12.75 -19.84 -9.73
C ILE A 164 -13.07 -21.16 -9.00
N ALA A 165 -14.32 -21.40 -8.62
CA ALA A 165 -14.74 -22.63 -7.94
C ALA A 165 -14.52 -23.91 -8.79
N ALA A 166 -14.40 -23.80 -10.11
CA ALA A 166 -14.08 -24.94 -10.97
C ALA A 166 -12.58 -25.30 -10.94
N TYR A 167 -11.70 -24.32 -10.66
CA TYR A 167 -10.25 -24.49 -10.59
C TYR A 167 -9.78 -24.79 -9.16
N LEU A 168 -10.44 -24.17 -8.17
CA LEU A 168 -10.16 -24.30 -6.74
C LEU A 168 -11.47 -24.61 -6.02
N ASP A 169 -11.70 -25.88 -5.71
CA ASP A 169 -12.98 -26.36 -5.21
C ASP A 169 -13.51 -25.58 -4.00
N GLY A 170 -14.71 -25.02 -4.12
CA GLY A 170 -15.37 -24.24 -3.09
C GLY A 170 -14.74 -22.89 -2.76
N VAL A 171 -13.74 -22.42 -3.53
CA VAL A 171 -13.09 -21.11 -3.36
C VAL A 171 -13.79 -20.08 -4.23
N THR A 172 -14.06 -18.91 -3.66
CA THR A 172 -14.66 -17.77 -4.37
C THR A 172 -13.57 -16.86 -4.96
N ASP A 173 -13.94 -16.08 -5.98
CA ASP A 173 -13.12 -15.03 -6.56
C ASP A 173 -12.58 -14.04 -5.50
N LYS A 174 -13.41 -13.71 -4.49
CA LYS A 174 -13.03 -12.81 -3.39
C LYS A 174 -12.00 -13.43 -2.44
N GLU A 175 -12.12 -14.72 -2.14
CA GLU A 175 -11.15 -15.43 -1.30
C GLU A 175 -9.81 -15.53 -2.02
N LEU A 176 -9.82 -15.82 -3.32
CA LEU A 176 -8.60 -15.86 -4.13
C LEU A 176 -7.98 -14.48 -4.28
N LEU A 177 -8.76 -13.43 -4.51
CA LEU A 177 -8.28 -12.05 -4.58
C LEU A 177 -7.57 -11.63 -3.29
N LYS A 178 -8.14 -11.98 -2.12
CA LYS A 178 -7.54 -11.72 -0.82
C LYS A 178 -6.23 -12.47 -0.58
N LEU A 179 -6.04 -13.62 -1.24
CA LEU A 179 -4.78 -14.36 -1.19
C LEU A 179 -3.72 -13.69 -2.08
N ILE A 180 -4.14 -13.13 -3.21
CA ILE A 180 -3.23 -12.50 -4.19
C ILE A 180 -2.75 -11.11 -3.70
N ILE A 181 -3.62 -10.34 -3.04
CA ILE A 181 -3.37 -8.99 -2.51
C ILE A 181 -3.55 -8.93 -1.00
#